data_970a4d8b26124d5c2fade7e35cea8745
#
_entry.id   970a4d8b26124d5c2fade7e35cea8745
#
_cell.length_a   1.000
_cell.length_b   1.000
_cell.length_c   1.000
_cell.angle_alpha   90.00
_cell.angle_beta   90.00
_cell.angle_gamma   90.00
#
_symmetry.space_group_name_H-M   'P 1'
#
loop_
_entity.id
_entity.type
_entity.pdbx_description
1 polymer ?
#
loop_
_entity_poly.entity_id
_entity_poly.type
_entity_poly.pdbx_seq_one_letter_code
_entity_poly.pdbx_strand_id
1 'polypeptide(L)'
;MRAIGIVGWSGSGKTTLITQLLPLLREHRLRVSTIKHAHAGFDMDQPGKDSFRHREAGAQEVMVISGTRWALLRDTAEETKLDDLLLRMAEVDVILVEGMKMANVAKIEVHRPSLGKPPIWPNQPNILAVACDEPLINCDRVVLPLNRPDRIVSWMLRLTGLELSRLRKT
;
A
#
# COMPACT_ATOMS: atom_id res chain seq x y z
N MET A 1 -11.36 -6.20 -7.41
CA MET A 1 -10.36 -5.31 -6.80
C MET A 1 -9.23 -6.16 -6.23
N ARG A 2 -7.96 -5.83 -6.49
CA ARG A 2 -6.79 -6.60 -6.06
C ARG A 2 -5.93 -5.78 -5.13
N ALA A 3 -5.60 -6.30 -3.94
CA ALA A 3 -4.73 -5.64 -2.97
C ALA A 3 -3.34 -6.27 -2.98
N ILE A 4 -2.30 -5.44 -2.99
CA ILE A 4 -0.89 -5.85 -2.90
C ILE A 4 -0.23 -5.05 -1.77
N GLY A 5 0.32 -5.77 -0.80
CA GLY A 5 1.06 -5.17 0.30
C GLY A 5 2.48 -4.78 -0.11
N ILE A 6 2.92 -3.59 0.29
CA ILE A 6 4.31 -3.15 0.22
C ILE A 6 4.80 -3.04 1.65
N VAL A 7 5.61 -3.99 2.06
CA VAL A 7 6.09 -4.11 3.45
C VAL A 7 7.60 -3.92 3.54
N GLY A 8 8.13 -3.79 4.73
CA GLY A 8 9.56 -3.55 4.98
C GLY A 8 9.77 -2.70 6.22
N TRP A 9 11.00 -2.60 6.68
CA TRP A 9 11.35 -1.79 7.83
C TRP A 9 11.21 -0.28 7.57
N SER A 10 11.14 0.50 8.64
CA SER A 10 11.20 1.97 8.51
C SER A 10 12.47 2.38 7.78
N GLY A 11 12.40 3.35 6.87
CA GLY A 11 13.53 3.78 6.05
C GLY A 11 13.88 2.89 4.85
N SER A 12 13.22 1.73 4.64
CA SER A 12 13.54 0.84 3.51
C SER A 12 13.18 1.42 2.13
N GLY A 13 12.37 2.48 2.06
CA GLY A 13 11.97 3.11 0.80
C GLY A 13 10.61 2.67 0.26
N LYS A 14 9.73 2.11 1.09
CA LYS A 14 8.36 1.72 0.69
C LYS A 14 7.58 2.84 0.01
N THR A 15 7.53 4.00 0.65
CA THR A 15 6.82 5.17 0.11
C THR A 15 7.43 5.63 -1.21
N THR A 16 8.78 5.65 -1.30
CA THR A 16 9.49 5.98 -2.54
C THR A 16 9.14 5.00 -3.66
N LEU A 17 9.14 3.70 -3.37
CA LEU A 17 8.75 2.70 -4.35
C LEU A 17 7.30 2.92 -4.81
N ILE A 18 6.34 3.09 -3.89
CA ILE A 18 4.94 3.32 -4.23
C ILE A 18 4.79 4.54 -5.15
N THR A 19 5.46 5.65 -4.84
CA THR A 19 5.40 6.87 -5.68
C THR A 19 5.97 6.66 -7.08
N GLN A 20 6.90 5.72 -7.27
CA GLN A 20 7.43 5.32 -8.57
C GLN A 20 6.51 4.34 -9.30
N LEU A 21 5.83 3.44 -8.59
CA LEU A 21 4.91 2.47 -9.19
C LEU A 21 3.62 3.12 -9.71
N LEU A 22 3.10 4.12 -9.00
CA LEU A 22 1.82 4.76 -9.34
C LEU A 22 1.77 5.32 -10.78
N PRO A 23 2.75 6.12 -11.26
CA PRO A 23 2.71 6.60 -12.63
C PRO A 23 2.80 5.47 -13.65
N LEU A 24 3.64 4.45 -13.43
CA LEU A 24 3.78 3.31 -14.32
C LEU A 24 2.49 2.48 -14.40
N LEU A 25 1.83 2.21 -13.27
CA LEU A 25 0.53 1.54 -13.27
C LEU A 25 -0.53 2.36 -14.02
N ARG A 26 -0.49 3.69 -13.91
CA ARG A 26 -1.37 4.59 -14.66
C ARG A 26 -1.10 4.57 -16.17
N GLU A 27 0.16 4.47 -16.60
CA GLU A 27 0.53 4.27 -18.02
C GLU A 27 -0.09 2.97 -18.56
N HIS A 28 -0.19 1.96 -17.71
CA HIS A 28 -0.96 0.76 -17.97
C HIS A 28 -2.49 0.97 -17.88
N ARG A 29 -2.99 2.20 -17.79
CA ARG A 29 -4.41 2.59 -17.70
C ARG A 29 -5.14 1.92 -16.53
N LEU A 30 -4.45 1.56 -15.46
CA LEU A 30 -5.05 1.01 -14.23
C LEU A 30 -5.49 2.14 -13.30
N ARG A 31 -6.65 1.96 -12.71
CA ARG A 31 -7.09 2.77 -11.58
C ARG A 31 -6.45 2.18 -10.32
N VAL A 32 -5.72 3.01 -9.59
CA VAL A 32 -4.96 2.57 -8.42
C VAL A 32 -5.32 3.45 -7.22
N SER A 33 -5.58 2.82 -6.09
CA SER A 33 -5.70 3.48 -4.80
C SER A 33 -4.60 3.02 -3.86
N THR A 34 -4.38 3.77 -2.79
CA THR A 34 -3.38 3.43 -1.78
C THR A 34 -4.00 3.44 -0.39
N ILE A 35 -3.57 2.52 0.46
CA ILE A 35 -3.80 2.53 1.90
C ILE A 35 -2.43 2.64 2.55
N LYS A 36 -2.26 3.56 3.49
CA LYS A 36 -1.04 3.69 4.27
C LYS A 36 -1.35 3.42 5.74
N HIS A 37 -0.73 2.40 6.30
CA HIS A 37 -0.75 2.13 7.73
C HIS A 37 0.31 2.98 8.43
N ALA A 38 -0.12 3.89 9.30
CA ALA A 38 0.76 4.70 10.13
C ALA A 38 1.03 3.99 11.46
N HIS A 39 2.30 3.87 11.86
CA HIS A 39 2.66 3.22 13.13
C HIS A 39 2.50 4.11 14.36
N ALA A 40 2.48 5.43 14.17
CA ALA A 40 2.12 6.41 15.18
C ALA A 40 0.78 7.04 14.79
N GLY A 41 0.05 7.55 15.77
CA GLY A 41 -1.16 8.29 15.48
C GLY A 41 -0.91 9.31 14.37
N PHE A 42 -1.79 9.37 13.40
CA PHE A 42 -1.80 10.42 12.39
C PHE A 42 -3.00 11.31 12.65
N ASP A 43 -2.83 12.59 12.47
CA ASP A 43 -3.94 13.52 12.53
C ASP A 43 -3.96 14.33 11.23
N MET A 44 -5.03 14.18 10.46
CA MET A 44 -5.33 15.01 9.28
C MET A 44 -6.13 16.24 9.67
N ASP A 45 -6.58 16.27 10.91
CA ASP A 45 -7.39 17.30 11.51
C ASP A 45 -6.54 18.12 12.48
N GLN A 46 -6.71 19.43 12.50
CA GLN A 46 -5.89 20.32 13.31
C GLN A 46 -6.69 20.82 14.52
N PRO A 47 -6.10 20.80 15.74
CA PRO A 47 -6.73 21.40 16.92
C PRO A 47 -7.23 22.83 16.63
N GLY A 48 -8.47 23.11 17.03
CA GLY A 48 -9.12 24.40 16.84
C GLY A 48 -9.87 24.59 15.52
N LYS A 49 -9.79 23.65 14.58
CA LYS A 49 -10.65 23.63 13.38
C LYS A 49 -12.02 23.05 13.69
N ASP A 50 -13.03 23.42 12.91
CA ASP A 50 -14.41 22.99 13.16
C ASP A 50 -14.57 21.46 13.08
N SER A 51 -13.90 20.79 12.15
CA SER A 51 -13.88 19.34 12.04
C SER A 51 -13.33 18.67 13.30
N PHE A 52 -12.25 19.18 13.85
CA PHE A 52 -11.67 18.71 15.11
C PHE A 52 -12.66 18.89 16.27
N ARG A 53 -13.32 20.06 16.37
CA ARG A 53 -14.32 20.34 17.41
C ARG A 53 -15.54 19.42 17.30
N HIS A 54 -15.99 19.07 16.09
CA HIS A 54 -17.08 18.11 15.90
C HIS A 54 -16.70 16.73 16.43
N ARG A 55 -15.48 16.27 16.14
CA ARG A 55 -14.95 14.99 16.62
C ARG A 55 -14.83 14.97 18.15
N GLU A 56 -14.22 15.98 18.74
CA GLU A 56 -14.08 16.13 20.19
C GLU A 56 -15.46 16.21 20.92
N ALA A 57 -16.46 16.76 20.23
CA ALA A 57 -17.84 16.82 20.75
C ALA A 57 -18.59 15.48 20.62
N GLY A 58 -17.95 14.42 20.08
CA GLY A 58 -18.49 13.08 20.03
C GLY A 58 -19.13 12.67 18.71
N ALA A 59 -18.84 13.36 17.60
CA ALA A 59 -19.26 12.89 16.28
C ALA A 59 -18.56 11.57 15.95
N GLN A 60 -19.32 10.54 15.57
CA GLN A 60 -18.79 9.22 15.22
C GLN A 60 -17.93 9.25 13.95
N GLU A 61 -18.32 10.08 12.99
CA GLU A 61 -17.59 10.33 11.74
C GLU A 61 -17.69 11.82 11.41
N VAL A 62 -16.61 12.38 10.86
CA VAL A 62 -16.61 13.75 10.37
C VAL A 62 -16.20 13.74 8.90
N MET A 63 -17.07 14.22 8.03
CA MET A 63 -16.76 14.41 6.62
C MET A 63 -16.47 15.88 6.35
N VAL A 64 -15.26 16.12 5.84
CA VAL A 64 -14.84 17.46 5.38
C VAL A 64 -14.90 17.46 3.86
N ILE A 65 -15.60 18.42 3.29
CA ILE A 65 -15.87 18.50 1.85
C ILE A 65 -15.52 19.89 1.30
N SER A 66 -14.91 19.92 0.13
CA SER A 66 -14.71 21.12 -0.69
C SER A 66 -15.15 20.84 -2.13
N GLY A 67 -15.05 21.82 -3.04
CA GLY A 67 -15.52 21.65 -4.43
C GLY A 67 -14.92 20.47 -5.20
N THR A 68 -13.71 20.03 -4.86
CA THR A 68 -12.99 18.98 -5.61
C THR A 68 -12.36 17.90 -4.72
N ARG A 69 -12.54 17.99 -3.41
CA ARG A 69 -11.92 17.07 -2.43
C ARG A 69 -12.84 16.85 -1.24
N TRP A 70 -12.85 15.63 -0.75
CA TRP A 70 -13.45 15.31 0.53
C TRP A 70 -12.56 14.33 1.31
N ALA A 71 -12.71 14.33 2.62
CA ALA A 71 -12.10 13.38 3.53
C ALA A 71 -13.13 12.94 4.56
N LEU A 72 -13.09 11.65 4.93
CA LEU A 72 -13.87 11.08 6.01
C LEU A 72 -12.91 10.68 7.13
N LEU A 73 -13.14 11.20 8.31
CA LEU A 73 -12.40 10.91 9.53
C LEU A 73 -13.27 10.09 10.45
N ARG A 74 -12.74 9.00 10.96
CA ARG A 74 -13.41 8.14 11.94
C ARG A 74 -12.39 7.60 12.91
N ASP A 75 -12.63 7.82 14.18
CA ASP A 75 -11.88 7.17 15.26
C ASP A 75 -12.47 5.78 15.52
N THR A 76 -11.62 4.80 15.75
CA THR A 76 -12.02 3.43 16.05
C THR A 76 -11.38 2.98 17.36
N ALA A 77 -12.11 2.22 18.18
CA ALA A 77 -11.60 1.70 19.44
C ALA A 77 -10.53 0.61 19.24
N GLU A 78 -10.56 -0.06 18.08
CA GLU A 78 -9.64 -1.13 17.71
C GLU A 78 -9.06 -0.88 16.32
N GLU A 79 -7.93 -1.52 16.01
CA GLU A 79 -7.32 -1.47 14.69
C GLU A 79 -8.27 -2.04 13.63
N THR A 80 -8.58 -1.23 12.62
CA THR A 80 -9.47 -1.63 11.53
C THR A 80 -8.77 -2.65 10.62
N LYS A 81 -9.42 -3.78 10.36
CA LYS A 81 -8.88 -4.81 9.46
C LYS A 81 -8.84 -4.33 8.02
N LEU A 82 -7.87 -4.85 7.26
CA LEU A 82 -7.74 -4.48 5.85
C LEU A 82 -9.02 -4.74 5.04
N ASP A 83 -9.70 -5.86 5.26
CA ASP A 83 -10.92 -6.21 4.53
C ASP A 83 -12.03 -5.16 4.72
N ASP A 84 -12.18 -4.63 5.94
CA ASP A 84 -13.15 -3.56 6.23
C ASP A 84 -12.77 -2.24 5.56
N LEU A 85 -11.47 -1.95 5.44
CA LEU A 85 -10.98 -0.78 4.71
C LEU A 85 -11.23 -0.91 3.21
N LEU A 86 -10.98 -2.10 2.65
CA LEU A 86 -11.20 -2.37 1.22
C LEU A 86 -12.66 -2.19 0.83
N LEU A 87 -13.62 -2.53 1.68
CA LEU A 87 -15.05 -2.32 1.46
C LEU A 87 -15.45 -0.84 1.41
N ARG A 88 -14.65 0.05 2.01
CA ARG A 88 -14.89 1.51 2.03
C ARG A 88 -14.22 2.25 0.88
N MET A 89 -13.31 1.59 0.16
CA MET A 89 -12.60 2.18 -0.96
C MET A 89 -13.45 2.16 -2.23
N ALA A 90 -13.32 3.18 -3.04
CA ALA A 90 -13.89 3.17 -4.39
C ALA A 90 -13.34 1.98 -5.19
N GLU A 91 -14.17 1.40 -6.06
CA GLU A 91 -13.75 0.28 -6.89
C GLU A 91 -12.66 0.70 -7.88
N VAL A 92 -11.51 0.04 -7.77
CA VAL A 92 -10.33 0.25 -8.60
C VAL A 92 -9.73 -1.09 -9.03
N ASP A 93 -8.76 -1.06 -9.94
CA ASP A 93 -8.13 -2.27 -10.46
C ASP A 93 -7.13 -2.86 -9.45
N VAL A 94 -6.36 -1.98 -8.77
CA VAL A 94 -5.33 -2.36 -7.78
C VAL A 94 -5.38 -1.41 -6.59
N ILE A 95 -5.18 -1.96 -5.38
CA ILE A 95 -4.88 -1.19 -4.17
C ILE A 95 -3.47 -1.54 -3.68
N LEU A 96 -2.62 -0.54 -3.53
CA LEU A 96 -1.31 -0.68 -2.89
C LEU A 96 -1.45 -0.40 -1.39
N VAL A 97 -1.08 -1.36 -0.57
CA VAL A 97 -1.17 -1.26 0.89
C VAL A 97 0.22 -1.09 1.48
N GLU A 98 0.56 0.12 1.91
CA GLU A 98 1.83 0.41 2.59
C GLU A 98 1.74 0.01 4.07
N GLY A 99 2.60 -0.89 4.49
CA GLY A 99 2.61 -1.43 5.85
C GLY A 99 1.67 -2.62 6.01
N MET A 100 0.92 -2.69 7.12
CA MET A 100 0.00 -3.79 7.45
C MET A 100 0.64 -5.19 7.25
N LYS A 101 1.78 -5.42 7.90
CA LYS A 101 2.57 -6.66 7.73
C LYS A 101 1.74 -7.93 7.96
N MET A 102 0.74 -7.86 8.85
CA MET A 102 -0.10 -9.00 9.22
C MET A 102 -1.32 -9.21 8.30
N ALA A 103 -1.60 -8.27 7.38
CA ALA A 103 -2.73 -8.42 6.45
C ALA A 103 -2.56 -9.65 5.54
N ASN A 104 -3.66 -10.35 5.29
CA ASN A 104 -3.65 -11.58 4.48
C ASN A 104 -3.80 -11.26 2.98
N VAL A 105 -2.78 -10.61 2.41
CA VAL A 105 -2.69 -10.29 0.98
C VAL A 105 -1.30 -10.63 0.47
N ALA A 106 -1.18 -10.81 -0.85
CA ALA A 106 0.12 -10.95 -1.50
C ALA A 106 0.97 -9.70 -1.25
N LYS A 107 2.25 -9.87 -0.94
CA LYS A 107 3.14 -8.78 -0.56
C LYS A 107 4.45 -8.77 -1.35
N ILE A 108 4.99 -7.58 -1.48
CA ILE A 108 6.39 -7.33 -1.86
C ILE A 108 7.08 -6.74 -0.63
N GLU A 109 8.16 -7.36 -0.20
CA GLU A 109 9.03 -6.74 0.80
C GLU A 109 10.03 -5.81 0.12
N VAL A 110 10.13 -4.57 0.62
CA VAL A 110 11.24 -3.67 0.28
C VAL A 110 12.35 -3.90 1.30
N HIS A 111 13.39 -4.58 0.88
CA HIS A 111 14.53 -4.94 1.72
C HIS A 111 15.79 -4.19 1.26
N ARG A 112 16.51 -3.62 2.23
CA ARG A 112 17.81 -3.00 2.02
C ARG A 112 18.81 -3.58 3.02
N PRO A 113 19.76 -4.38 2.58
CA PRO A 113 20.81 -4.93 3.44
C PRO A 113 21.57 -3.86 4.21
N SER A 114 21.81 -2.70 3.59
CA SER A 114 22.48 -1.55 4.18
C SER A 114 21.81 -0.99 5.46
N LEU A 115 20.55 -1.29 5.69
CA LEU A 115 19.84 -0.92 6.95
C LEU A 115 20.22 -1.81 8.13
N GLY A 116 20.92 -2.93 7.91
CA GLY A 116 21.27 -3.89 8.96
C GLY A 116 20.06 -4.54 9.64
N LYS A 117 18.88 -4.51 9.00
CA LYS A 117 17.66 -5.12 9.54
C LYS A 117 17.43 -6.51 8.95
N PRO A 118 16.97 -7.48 9.77
CA PRO A 118 16.70 -8.82 9.28
C PRO A 118 15.59 -8.82 8.23
N PRO A 119 15.62 -9.75 7.26
CA PRO A 119 14.53 -9.93 6.31
C PRO A 119 13.24 -10.37 7.00
N ILE A 120 12.10 -10.00 6.44
CA ILE A 120 10.77 -10.34 6.94
C ILE A 120 10.24 -11.60 6.24
N TRP A 121 10.56 -11.79 4.94
CA TRP A 121 10.01 -12.86 4.10
C TRP A 121 10.16 -14.27 4.67
N PRO A 122 11.22 -14.66 5.41
CA PRO A 122 11.33 -16.04 5.92
C PRO A 122 10.18 -16.43 6.85
N ASN A 123 9.61 -15.45 7.56
CA ASN A 123 8.56 -15.66 8.55
C ASN A 123 7.16 -15.24 8.05
N GLN A 124 7.05 -14.88 6.77
CA GLN A 124 5.80 -14.38 6.19
C GLN A 124 5.53 -15.00 4.82
N PRO A 125 4.74 -16.07 4.74
CA PRO A 125 4.49 -16.80 3.49
C PRO A 125 3.80 -15.97 2.41
N ASN A 126 3.07 -14.91 2.80
CA ASN A 126 2.39 -14.01 1.85
C ASN A 126 3.34 -13.01 1.19
N ILE A 127 4.60 -12.93 1.61
CA ILE A 127 5.63 -12.17 0.88
C ILE A 127 6.08 -13.05 -0.29
N LEU A 128 5.63 -12.71 -1.48
CA LEU A 128 5.87 -13.49 -2.70
C LEU A 128 7.10 -12.99 -3.47
N ALA A 129 7.49 -11.73 -3.23
CA ALA A 129 8.67 -11.14 -3.85
C ALA A 129 9.39 -10.20 -2.88
N VAL A 130 10.68 -10.01 -3.13
CA VAL A 130 11.54 -9.07 -2.40
C VAL A 130 12.12 -8.08 -3.38
N ALA A 131 11.80 -6.80 -3.22
CA ALA A 131 12.43 -5.71 -3.95
C ALA A 131 13.70 -5.28 -3.18
N CYS A 132 14.86 -5.48 -3.80
CA CYS A 132 16.16 -5.21 -3.18
C CYS A 132 17.06 -4.46 -4.15
N ASP A 133 17.96 -3.64 -3.62
CA ASP A 133 18.98 -2.90 -4.39
C ASP A 133 20.32 -3.67 -4.50
N GLU A 134 20.45 -4.77 -3.78
CA GLU A 134 21.62 -5.65 -3.80
C GLU A 134 21.20 -7.11 -4.08
N PRO A 135 22.09 -7.95 -4.62
CA PRO A 135 21.85 -9.38 -4.75
C PRO A 135 21.59 -10.03 -3.39
N LEU A 136 20.55 -10.84 -3.29
CA LEU A 136 20.25 -11.60 -2.07
C LEU A 136 20.73 -13.04 -2.21
N ILE A 137 21.48 -13.51 -1.21
CA ILE A 137 21.91 -14.90 -1.09
C ILE A 137 20.84 -15.66 -0.30
N ASN A 138 20.50 -16.88 -0.78
CA ASN A 138 19.53 -17.76 -0.11
C ASN A 138 18.11 -17.18 0.04
N CYS A 139 17.67 -16.32 -0.89
CA CYS A 139 16.28 -15.88 -0.95
C CYS A 139 15.46 -16.88 -1.75
N ASP A 140 14.45 -17.47 -1.11
CA ASP A 140 13.52 -18.42 -1.72
C ASP A 140 12.31 -17.74 -2.41
N ARG A 141 12.31 -16.42 -2.46
CA ARG A 141 11.29 -15.57 -3.09
C ARG A 141 11.80 -15.00 -4.41
N VAL A 142 10.86 -14.49 -5.22
CA VAL A 142 11.23 -13.75 -6.43
C VAL A 142 11.97 -12.48 -6.02
N VAL A 143 13.23 -12.32 -6.45
CA VAL A 143 14.00 -11.09 -6.20
C VAL A 143 13.77 -10.13 -7.36
N LEU A 144 13.33 -8.91 -7.03
CA LEU A 144 13.05 -7.84 -7.97
C LEU A 144 14.04 -6.69 -7.74
N PRO A 145 14.63 -6.11 -8.79
CA PRO A 145 15.54 -4.98 -8.63
C PRO A 145 14.79 -3.74 -8.18
N LEU A 146 15.11 -3.24 -6.97
CA LEU A 146 14.43 -2.10 -6.36
C LEU A 146 14.56 -0.81 -7.19
N ASN A 147 15.65 -0.66 -7.93
CA ASN A 147 15.91 0.46 -8.83
C ASN A 147 15.24 0.33 -10.22
N ARG A 148 14.45 -0.72 -10.46
CA ARG A 148 13.73 -0.97 -11.72
C ARG A 148 12.23 -1.15 -11.41
N PRO A 149 11.51 -0.07 -11.07
CA PRO A 149 10.08 -0.13 -10.76
C PRO A 149 9.24 -0.68 -11.92
N ASP A 150 9.69 -0.52 -13.18
CA ASP A 150 9.09 -1.13 -14.37
C ASP A 150 9.04 -2.67 -14.28
N ARG A 151 10.11 -3.30 -13.76
CA ARG A 151 10.14 -4.75 -13.56
C ARG A 151 9.21 -5.20 -12.44
N ILE A 152 9.09 -4.37 -11.40
CA ILE A 152 8.16 -4.62 -10.29
C ILE A 152 6.72 -4.55 -10.80
N VAL A 153 6.37 -3.52 -11.59
CA VAL A 153 5.05 -3.41 -12.23
C VAL A 153 4.76 -4.62 -13.11
N SER A 154 5.70 -5.01 -13.97
CA SER A 154 5.53 -6.19 -14.84
C SER A 154 5.24 -7.46 -14.04
N TRP A 155 5.92 -7.65 -12.91
CA TRP A 155 5.66 -8.77 -11.99
C TRP A 155 4.27 -8.67 -11.34
N MET A 156 3.89 -7.48 -10.87
CA MET A 156 2.56 -7.24 -10.27
C MET A 156 1.43 -7.52 -11.26
N LEU A 157 1.57 -7.11 -12.52
CA LEU A 157 0.58 -7.35 -13.57
C LEU A 157 0.37 -8.85 -13.82
N ARG A 158 1.45 -9.62 -13.87
CA ARG A 158 1.39 -11.10 -13.99
C ARG A 158 0.72 -11.72 -12.77
N LEU A 159 1.15 -11.37 -11.56
CA LEU A 159 0.59 -11.88 -10.32
C LEU A 159 -0.93 -11.66 -10.25
N THR A 160 -1.39 -10.49 -10.67
CA THR A 160 -2.81 -10.09 -10.59
C THR A 160 -3.63 -10.55 -11.79
N GLY A 161 -3.01 -11.07 -12.85
CA GLY A 161 -3.68 -11.43 -14.11
C GLY A 161 -4.21 -10.22 -14.88
N LEU A 162 -3.73 -9.00 -14.57
CA LEU A 162 -4.16 -7.76 -15.24
C LEU A 162 -3.51 -7.58 -16.60
N GLU A 163 -2.45 -8.32 -16.90
CA GLU A 163 -1.79 -8.36 -18.19
C GLU A 163 -2.71 -8.95 -19.30
N LEU A 164 -3.44 -10.00 -18.95
CA LEU A 164 -4.31 -10.74 -19.90
C LEU A 164 -5.69 -10.10 -20.12
N SER A 165 -6.17 -9.30 -19.20
CA SER A 165 -7.51 -8.70 -19.28
C SER A 165 -7.62 -7.61 -20.36
N ARG A 166 -6.50 -7.13 -20.90
CA ARG A 166 -6.43 -6.07 -21.92
C ARG A 166 -6.39 -6.58 -23.37
N LEU A 167 -5.83 -7.78 -23.58
CA LEU A 167 -5.81 -8.43 -24.89
C LEU A 167 -7.20 -8.89 -25.33
N ARG A 168 -8.18 -8.92 -24.42
CA ARG A 168 -9.57 -9.33 -24.68
C ARG A 168 -10.54 -8.15 -24.91
N LYS A 169 -10.08 -6.90 -24.80
CA LYS A 169 -10.93 -5.70 -24.98
C LYS A 169 -10.55 -4.86 -26.21
N THR A 170 -9.68 -5.36 -27.05
CA THR A 170 -9.40 -4.89 -28.41
C THR A 170 -9.98 -5.89 -29.40
#